data_61f78e96d6b0ef747019ebc1a22d64a9
#
_entry.id   61f78e96d6b0ef747019ebc1a22d64a9
#
_cell.length_a   1.000
_cell.length_b   1.000
_cell.length_c   1.000
_cell.angle_alpha   90.00
_cell.angle_beta   90.00
_cell.angle_gamma   90.00
#
_symmetry.space_group_name_H-M   'P 1'
#
loop_
_entity.id
_entity.type
_entity.pdbx_description
1 polymer ?
#
loop_
_entity_poly.entity_id
_entity_poly.type
_entity_poly.pdbx_seq_one_letter_code
_entity_poly.pdbx_strand_id
1 'polypeptide(L)'
;MRKRLLCFIALISILFAASLCGNTKEAFAVTRGQLLHEIVNTLGIPKWEGKGHFVDIPPGHPYKAAAETALALGIILPSEAFYPDIEATNAEALFFSLRAMGMRHEAKILRTLMQEKNTSDLPDYIFPYYIIAKTMSPKAPKALTSSPGETLTQPALSLLKQWLRACMAGLVWGKTFQGKRSTLTLHRENMGTPPAGWIVLLDSHSISPSIIELLKKNLSTETINVVSDAPQESGKISIGPFNHFAEAWMAAERTAKISGIEARIESYKAQETQALFWTAVRFSPDEALPQIVTAGEIAGKRLPISWIAQNTNAECAINGGFFNKTKIIGSLIVKGLPVSNPYGSRSSVGWDGKGNIYFARGDFLAKAVIENIEMPINSFNEMETYDQTAIFTPHLWYYAAGIPDDAMEFVVRQGKIVEAKYSHLSNHLVPKDGYVLVARGRYASMLRQISKPAKVELKIQWADEQLGNVFYLLQAGPMILKDGAFCTGNEGFNSGILFNRHPRTIIGYDGSALHWIAIDGRDPWHSKGATLREAAEIAKSLGCKNALNLDGGGSSALWWQGNIINKPSGDIERPVPYALIF
;
A
#
# COMPACT_ATOMS: atom_id res chain seq x y z
N MET A 1 61.94 -55.63 -20.45
CA MET A 1 62.03 -54.38 -19.66
C MET A 1 61.23 -53.20 -20.21
N ARG A 2 61.15 -52.97 -21.51
CA ARG A 2 60.36 -51.76 -22.07
C ARG A 2 58.87 -51.77 -21.81
N LYS A 3 58.15 -52.90 -21.75
CA LYS A 3 56.72 -52.95 -21.47
C LYS A 3 56.32 -52.60 -19.99
N ARG A 4 57.21 -52.89 -19.02
CA ARG A 4 56.92 -52.53 -17.61
C ARG A 4 57.19 -51.07 -17.29
N LEU A 5 58.08 -50.40 -18.04
CA LEU A 5 58.38 -48.99 -17.88
C LEU A 5 57.20 -48.09 -18.44
N LEU A 6 56.56 -48.52 -19.57
CA LEU A 6 55.41 -47.83 -20.15
C LEU A 6 54.16 -47.94 -19.25
N CYS A 7 53.95 -49.08 -18.57
CA CYS A 7 52.82 -49.20 -17.61
C CYS A 7 53.06 -48.36 -16.35
N PHE A 8 54.31 -48.22 -15.93
CA PHE A 8 54.63 -47.41 -14.74
C PHE A 8 54.46 -45.88 -15.03
N ILE A 9 54.85 -45.43 -16.24
CA ILE A 9 54.65 -44.03 -16.66
C ILE A 9 53.17 -43.75 -16.88
N ALA A 10 52.38 -44.68 -17.44
CA ALA A 10 50.95 -44.52 -17.57
C ALA A 10 50.23 -44.50 -16.21
N LEU A 11 50.67 -45.31 -15.24
CA LEU A 11 50.07 -45.32 -13.91
C LEU A 11 50.42 -44.04 -13.13
N ILE A 12 51.65 -43.50 -13.26
CA ILE A 12 52.05 -42.20 -12.68
C ILE A 12 51.27 -41.04 -13.35
N SER A 13 51.05 -41.08 -14.67
CA SER A 13 50.24 -40.06 -15.37
C SER A 13 48.76 -40.11 -14.96
N ILE A 14 48.20 -41.31 -14.71
CA ILE A 14 46.82 -41.46 -14.20
C ILE A 14 46.73 -41.03 -12.73
N LEU A 15 47.71 -41.34 -11.89
CA LEU A 15 47.79 -40.88 -10.50
C LEU A 15 48.02 -39.36 -10.41
N PHE A 16 48.80 -38.76 -11.31
CA PHE A 16 48.94 -37.30 -11.40
C PHE A 16 47.70 -36.62 -11.93
N ALA A 17 46.99 -37.22 -12.90
CA ALA A 17 45.70 -36.74 -13.38
C ALA A 17 44.60 -36.89 -12.34
N ALA A 18 44.60 -37.98 -11.55
CA ALA A 18 43.66 -38.18 -10.45
C ALA A 18 43.94 -37.23 -9.25
N SER A 19 45.24 -36.93 -8.98
CA SER A 19 45.62 -35.94 -7.97
C SER A 19 45.25 -34.49 -8.39
N LEU A 20 45.30 -34.18 -9.69
CA LEU A 20 44.84 -32.90 -10.25
C LEU A 20 43.32 -32.81 -10.30
N CYS A 21 42.60 -33.93 -10.47
CA CYS A 21 41.13 -33.93 -10.40
C CYS A 21 40.58 -33.88 -8.95
N GLY A 22 41.33 -34.35 -7.98
CA GLY A 22 40.92 -34.32 -6.56
C GLY A 22 40.95 -32.92 -5.91
N ASN A 23 41.81 -32.01 -6.42
CA ASN A 23 41.99 -30.67 -5.86
C ASN A 23 41.30 -29.55 -6.69
N THR A 24 40.57 -29.88 -7.74
CA THR A 24 39.96 -28.85 -8.62
C THR A 24 38.66 -28.28 -8.08
N LYS A 25 38.00 -28.95 -7.12
CA LYS A 25 36.76 -28.39 -6.54
C LYS A 25 37.03 -27.26 -5.54
N GLU A 26 38.02 -27.40 -4.67
CA GLU A 26 38.35 -26.39 -3.66
C GLU A 26 38.98 -25.11 -4.25
N ALA A 27 39.76 -25.23 -5.33
CA ALA A 27 40.39 -24.08 -6.01
C ALA A 27 39.39 -23.13 -6.72
N PHE A 28 38.11 -23.50 -6.87
CA PHE A 28 37.08 -22.74 -7.57
C PHE A 28 35.90 -22.32 -6.66
N ALA A 29 35.94 -22.62 -5.38
CA ALA A 29 34.92 -22.22 -4.42
C ALA A 29 34.93 -20.70 -4.22
N VAL A 30 33.74 -20.12 -4.04
CA VAL A 30 33.52 -18.69 -3.77
C VAL A 30 33.11 -18.52 -2.32
N THR A 31 33.82 -17.67 -1.57
CA THR A 31 33.45 -17.38 -0.19
C THR A 31 32.26 -16.42 -0.09
N ARG A 32 31.59 -16.41 1.06
CA ARG A 32 30.44 -15.48 1.33
C ARG A 32 30.88 -14.03 1.21
N GLY A 33 32.08 -13.68 1.72
CA GLY A 33 32.61 -12.32 1.59
C GLY A 33 32.86 -11.92 0.14
N GLN A 34 33.48 -12.82 -0.66
CA GLN A 34 33.70 -12.59 -2.09
C GLN A 34 32.37 -12.46 -2.84
N LEU A 35 31.40 -13.35 -2.62
CA LEU A 35 30.08 -13.30 -3.23
C LEU A 35 29.40 -11.95 -2.99
N LEU A 36 29.33 -11.51 -1.73
CA LEU A 36 28.67 -10.27 -1.35
C LEU A 36 29.36 -9.05 -1.95
N HIS A 37 30.71 -9.04 -1.95
CA HIS A 37 31.51 -8.01 -2.59
C HIS A 37 31.20 -7.89 -4.09
N GLU A 38 31.12 -9.01 -4.79
CA GLU A 38 30.80 -9.04 -6.23
C GLU A 38 29.36 -8.60 -6.53
N ILE A 39 28.40 -8.97 -5.69
CA ILE A 39 27.00 -8.50 -5.84
C ILE A 39 26.96 -6.97 -5.68
N VAL A 40 27.52 -6.43 -4.60
CA VAL A 40 27.52 -4.98 -4.31
C VAL A 40 28.20 -4.21 -5.44
N ASN A 41 29.36 -4.68 -5.92
CA ASN A 41 30.08 -4.04 -7.02
C ASN A 41 29.33 -4.15 -8.35
N THR A 42 28.77 -5.32 -8.69
CA THR A 42 28.08 -5.55 -9.98
C THR A 42 26.82 -4.68 -10.09
N LEU A 43 26.09 -4.51 -8.98
CA LEU A 43 24.89 -3.69 -8.92
C LEU A 43 25.19 -2.19 -8.70
N GLY A 44 26.46 -1.80 -8.54
CA GLY A 44 26.84 -0.41 -8.31
C GLY A 44 26.30 0.16 -6.99
N ILE A 45 26.09 -0.69 -5.98
CA ILE A 45 25.55 -0.25 -4.68
C ILE A 45 26.62 0.58 -3.96
N PRO A 46 26.30 1.82 -3.53
CA PRO A 46 27.23 2.65 -2.77
C PRO A 46 27.69 1.95 -1.50
N LYS A 47 29.01 1.90 -1.29
CA LYS A 47 29.58 1.26 -0.11
C LYS A 47 29.56 2.22 1.08
N TRP A 48 29.20 1.71 2.23
CA TRP A 48 29.19 2.44 3.49
C TRP A 48 30.35 1.96 4.36
N GLU A 49 31.07 2.90 4.93
CA GLU A 49 32.06 2.62 5.96
C GLU A 49 31.33 2.51 7.30
N GLY A 50 30.94 1.30 7.66
CA GLY A 50 30.25 1.02 8.93
C GLY A 50 31.19 1.11 10.14
N LYS A 51 30.59 1.21 11.33
CA LYS A 51 31.32 1.26 12.62
C LYS A 51 31.94 -0.08 13.03
N GLY A 52 31.82 -1.15 12.23
CA GLY A 52 32.29 -2.48 12.55
C GLY A 52 31.27 -3.24 13.42
N HIS A 53 30.24 -3.77 12.75
CA HIS A 53 29.20 -4.54 13.42
C HIS A 53 29.62 -5.99 13.69
N PHE A 54 30.33 -6.59 12.73
CA PHE A 54 30.67 -8.00 12.78
C PHE A 54 31.96 -8.26 13.57
N VAL A 55 31.89 -9.17 14.56
CA VAL A 55 33.05 -9.55 15.43
C VAL A 55 34.15 -10.30 14.68
N ASP A 56 33.78 -10.96 13.56
CA ASP A 56 34.68 -11.77 12.73
C ASP A 56 35.21 -11.02 11.48
N ILE A 57 34.91 -9.72 11.34
CA ILE A 57 35.41 -8.86 10.25
C ILE A 57 36.25 -7.72 10.85
N PRO A 58 37.58 -7.90 10.99
CA PRO A 58 38.43 -6.88 11.57
C PRO A 58 38.57 -5.63 10.70
N PRO A 59 39.01 -4.48 11.26
CA PRO A 59 39.37 -3.32 10.49
C PRO A 59 40.38 -3.67 9.39
N GLY A 60 40.14 -3.24 8.16
CA GLY A 60 40.99 -3.54 7.00
C GLY A 60 40.66 -4.84 6.26
N HIS A 61 39.71 -5.64 6.72
CA HIS A 61 39.24 -6.81 5.98
C HIS A 61 38.69 -6.41 4.59
N PRO A 62 39.08 -7.08 3.48
CA PRO A 62 38.72 -6.67 2.12
C PRO A 62 37.21 -6.62 1.85
N TYR A 63 36.43 -7.41 2.59
CA TYR A 63 34.96 -7.48 2.43
C TYR A 63 34.18 -6.67 3.46
N LYS A 64 34.84 -5.93 4.38
CA LYS A 64 34.20 -5.18 5.44
C LYS A 64 33.16 -4.20 4.90
N ALA A 65 33.56 -3.33 3.96
CA ALA A 65 32.64 -2.34 3.40
C ALA A 65 31.41 -2.96 2.72
N ALA A 66 31.59 -4.10 2.04
CA ALA A 66 30.46 -4.81 1.41
C ALA A 66 29.53 -5.44 2.45
N ALA A 67 30.08 -6.04 3.51
CA ALA A 67 29.29 -6.65 4.58
C ALA A 67 28.50 -5.62 5.38
N GLU A 68 29.14 -4.51 5.77
CA GLU A 68 28.46 -3.40 6.47
C GLU A 68 27.37 -2.77 5.60
N THR A 69 27.64 -2.54 4.32
CA THR A 69 26.63 -2.06 3.35
C THR A 69 25.44 -3.02 3.25
N ALA A 70 25.73 -4.31 3.13
CA ALA A 70 24.69 -5.33 3.01
C ALA A 70 23.84 -5.45 4.28
N LEU A 71 24.44 -5.31 5.46
CA LEU A 71 23.71 -5.28 6.72
C LEU A 71 22.83 -4.02 6.80
N ALA A 72 23.39 -2.84 6.52
CA ALA A 72 22.69 -1.57 6.57
C ALA A 72 21.47 -1.53 5.65
N LEU A 73 21.59 -2.12 4.47
CA LEU A 73 20.50 -2.27 3.51
C LEU A 73 19.61 -3.48 3.79
N GLY A 74 19.97 -4.34 4.75
CA GLY A 74 19.24 -5.57 5.03
C GLY A 74 19.33 -6.58 3.88
N ILE A 75 20.38 -6.57 3.08
CA ILE A 75 20.67 -7.63 2.09
C ILE A 75 20.97 -8.94 2.82
N ILE A 76 21.74 -8.87 3.89
CA ILE A 76 21.98 -9.98 4.81
C ILE A 76 21.15 -9.83 6.08
N LEU A 77 20.98 -10.92 6.81
CA LEU A 77 20.27 -10.91 8.09
C LEU A 77 21.18 -10.40 9.20
N PRO A 78 20.65 -9.69 10.20
CA PRO A 78 21.43 -9.27 11.36
C PRO A 78 21.99 -10.48 12.12
N SER A 79 23.29 -10.47 12.41
CA SER A 79 24.00 -11.46 13.22
C SER A 79 25.26 -10.82 13.80
N GLU A 80 25.82 -11.38 14.88
CA GLU A 80 27.07 -10.90 15.47
C GLU A 80 28.27 -11.21 14.58
N ALA A 81 28.21 -12.32 13.81
CA ALA A 81 29.23 -12.76 12.89
C ALA A 81 28.67 -12.99 11.49
N PHE A 82 29.47 -12.70 10.46
CA PHE A 82 29.09 -12.87 9.05
C PHE A 82 29.73 -14.11 8.41
N TYR A 83 30.89 -14.55 8.91
CA TYR A 83 31.69 -15.66 8.38
C TYR A 83 32.12 -15.46 6.93
N PRO A 84 32.91 -14.41 6.62
CA PRO A 84 33.24 -14.02 5.25
C PRO A 84 34.04 -15.07 4.47
N ASP A 85 34.79 -15.91 5.14
CA ASP A 85 35.71 -16.91 4.56
C ASP A 85 35.07 -18.29 4.37
N ILE A 86 33.84 -18.52 4.84
CA ILE A 86 33.09 -19.74 4.56
C ILE A 86 32.62 -19.75 3.11
N GLU A 87 32.64 -20.93 2.48
CA GLU A 87 32.11 -21.13 1.13
C GLU A 87 30.63 -20.78 1.05
N ALA A 88 30.30 -20.01 0.02
CA ALA A 88 28.91 -19.65 -0.25
C ALA A 88 28.20 -20.75 -1.04
N THR A 89 26.88 -20.88 -0.83
CA THR A 89 26.02 -21.77 -1.61
C THR A 89 25.37 -21.04 -2.78
N ASN A 90 24.91 -21.79 -3.78
CA ASN A 90 24.09 -21.25 -4.87
C ASN A 90 22.80 -20.59 -4.36
N ALA A 91 22.22 -21.12 -3.29
CA ALA A 91 21.03 -20.56 -2.64
C ALA A 91 21.31 -19.19 -2.00
N GLU A 92 22.46 -19.04 -1.33
CA GLU A 92 22.89 -17.74 -0.78
C GLU A 92 23.16 -16.72 -1.88
N ALA A 93 23.71 -17.16 -3.02
CA ALA A 93 23.91 -16.28 -4.18
C ALA A 93 22.58 -15.70 -4.70
N LEU A 94 21.53 -16.51 -4.81
CA LEU A 94 20.20 -16.05 -5.19
C LEU A 94 19.57 -15.17 -4.10
N PHE A 95 19.68 -15.58 -2.84
CA PHE A 95 19.13 -14.87 -1.70
C PHE A 95 19.71 -13.45 -1.56
N PHE A 96 21.04 -13.31 -1.54
CA PHE A 96 21.69 -12.00 -1.44
C PHE A 96 21.39 -11.13 -2.66
N SER A 97 21.42 -11.72 -3.85
CA SER A 97 21.15 -10.98 -5.10
C SER A 97 19.75 -10.39 -5.14
N LEU A 98 18.72 -11.19 -4.86
CA LEU A 98 17.32 -10.70 -4.92
C LEU A 98 17.03 -9.68 -3.84
N ARG A 99 17.62 -9.82 -2.65
CA ARG A 99 17.52 -8.79 -1.61
C ARG A 99 18.24 -7.51 -2.01
N ALA A 100 19.40 -7.61 -2.65
CA ALA A 100 20.13 -6.46 -3.20
C ALA A 100 19.36 -5.77 -4.34
N MET A 101 18.53 -6.51 -5.08
CA MET A 101 17.62 -5.97 -6.10
C MET A 101 16.32 -5.38 -5.53
N GLY A 102 16.14 -5.39 -4.20
CA GLY A 102 14.97 -4.81 -3.53
C GLY A 102 13.73 -5.71 -3.48
N MET A 103 13.84 -7.02 -3.73
CA MET A 103 12.70 -7.96 -3.81
C MET A 103 12.32 -8.61 -2.47
N ARG A 104 12.48 -7.89 -1.37
CA ARG A 104 12.13 -8.41 -0.03
C ARG A 104 10.63 -8.51 0.21
N HIS A 105 9.87 -7.56 -0.30
CA HIS A 105 8.42 -7.54 -0.15
C HIS A 105 7.78 -8.71 -0.91
N GLU A 106 8.19 -8.92 -2.14
CA GLU A 106 7.73 -10.01 -3.00
C GLU A 106 7.97 -11.38 -2.34
N ALA A 107 9.17 -11.58 -1.77
CA ALA A 107 9.51 -12.80 -1.05
C ALA A 107 8.69 -12.98 0.23
N LYS A 108 8.44 -11.88 0.98
CA LYS A 108 7.57 -11.89 2.17
C LYS A 108 6.15 -12.32 1.81
N ILE A 109 5.56 -11.72 0.77
CA ILE A 109 4.20 -12.06 0.33
C ILE A 109 4.12 -13.49 -0.20
N LEU A 110 5.11 -13.92 -1.01
CA LEU A 110 5.16 -15.32 -1.45
C LEU A 110 5.17 -16.29 -0.28
N ARG A 111 6.01 -16.05 0.72
CA ARG A 111 6.09 -16.89 1.92
C ARG A 111 4.73 -17.00 2.63
N THR A 112 4.00 -15.89 2.68
CA THR A 112 2.68 -15.83 3.32
C THR A 112 1.60 -16.56 2.51
N LEU A 113 1.62 -16.42 1.18
CA LEU A 113 0.55 -16.92 0.30
C LEU A 113 0.80 -18.33 -0.23
N MET A 114 2.04 -18.82 -0.21
CA MET A 114 2.34 -20.16 -0.68
C MET A 114 1.84 -21.21 0.30
N GLN A 115 0.88 -21.99 -0.15
CA GLN A 115 0.39 -23.19 0.56
C GLN A 115 1.32 -24.40 0.33
N GLU A 116 2.21 -24.30 -0.64
CA GLU A 116 3.17 -25.35 -0.98
C GLU A 116 4.18 -25.48 0.17
N LYS A 117 4.23 -26.67 0.76
CA LYS A 117 5.30 -27.01 1.69
C LYS A 117 6.64 -26.90 0.95
N ASN A 118 7.60 -26.27 1.59
CA ASN A 118 8.98 -26.31 1.13
C ASN A 118 9.43 -27.78 1.10
N THR A 119 9.43 -28.36 -0.09
CA THR A 119 9.90 -29.75 -0.32
C THR A 119 11.39 -29.79 -0.64
N SER A 120 12.06 -28.65 -0.66
CA SER A 120 13.50 -28.54 -0.85
C SER A 120 14.21 -28.54 0.50
N ASP A 121 15.48 -28.92 0.55
CA ASP A 121 16.33 -28.82 1.73
C ASP A 121 16.75 -27.36 2.05
N LEU A 122 16.11 -26.37 1.39
CA LEU A 122 16.38 -24.96 1.60
C LEU A 122 15.71 -24.44 2.87
N PRO A 123 16.37 -23.55 3.62
CA PRO A 123 15.73 -22.82 4.71
C PRO A 123 14.49 -22.06 4.24
N ASP A 124 13.44 -22.03 5.05
CA ASP A 124 12.15 -21.39 4.72
C ASP A 124 12.27 -19.90 4.39
N TYR A 125 13.28 -19.21 4.91
CA TYR A 125 13.49 -17.80 4.59
C TYR A 125 14.18 -17.59 3.23
N ILE A 126 14.85 -18.60 2.67
CA ILE A 126 15.50 -18.58 1.34
C ILE A 126 14.53 -19.04 0.25
N PHE A 127 13.68 -20.01 0.54
CA PHE A 127 12.81 -20.66 -0.43
C PHE A 127 11.98 -19.69 -1.31
N PRO A 128 11.36 -18.62 -0.79
CA PRO A 128 10.63 -17.66 -1.63
C PRO A 128 11.51 -16.96 -2.68
N TYR A 129 12.76 -16.64 -2.33
CA TYR A 129 13.71 -16.03 -3.27
C TYR A 129 14.12 -17.01 -4.37
N TYR A 130 14.29 -18.27 -4.03
CA TYR A 130 14.53 -19.32 -5.01
C TYR A 130 13.40 -19.45 -6.03
N ILE A 131 12.13 -19.38 -5.58
CA ILE A 131 10.97 -19.38 -6.46
C ILE A 131 10.95 -18.14 -7.37
N ILE A 132 11.22 -16.96 -6.83
CA ILE A 132 11.32 -15.73 -7.62
C ILE A 132 12.38 -15.88 -8.71
N ALA A 133 13.58 -16.33 -8.36
CA ALA A 133 14.70 -16.52 -9.28
C ALA A 133 14.36 -17.46 -10.45
N LYS A 134 13.56 -18.49 -10.20
CA LYS A 134 13.11 -19.44 -11.23
C LYS A 134 12.03 -18.89 -12.16
N THR A 135 11.22 -17.94 -11.69
CA THR A 135 10.01 -17.50 -12.39
C THR A 135 10.13 -16.10 -13.00
N MET A 136 11.12 -15.31 -12.60
CA MET A 136 11.35 -13.97 -13.13
C MET A 136 11.96 -13.96 -14.53
N SER A 137 11.94 -12.78 -15.17
CA SER A 137 12.65 -12.53 -16.44
C SER A 137 13.62 -11.35 -16.23
N PRO A 138 14.90 -11.48 -16.59
CA PRO A 138 15.56 -12.71 -17.08
C PRO A 138 15.62 -13.80 -16.00
N LYS A 139 15.49 -15.07 -16.41
CA LYS A 139 15.60 -16.23 -15.51
C LYS A 139 16.99 -16.35 -14.92
N ALA A 140 17.08 -16.73 -13.65
CA ALA A 140 18.35 -17.03 -13.02
C ALA A 140 19.06 -18.23 -13.73
N PRO A 141 20.39 -18.24 -13.75
CA PRO A 141 21.17 -19.32 -14.36
C PRO A 141 20.80 -20.70 -13.80
N LYS A 142 20.67 -21.70 -14.68
CA LYS A 142 20.41 -23.09 -14.24
C LYS A 142 21.44 -23.61 -13.25
N ALA A 143 22.71 -23.24 -13.41
CA ALA A 143 23.78 -23.61 -12.48
C ALA A 143 23.49 -23.23 -11.03
N LEU A 144 22.71 -22.15 -10.80
CA LEU A 144 22.32 -21.69 -9.44
C LEU A 144 20.99 -22.31 -8.98
N THR A 145 20.12 -22.68 -9.92
CA THR A 145 18.74 -23.12 -9.61
C THR A 145 18.55 -24.62 -9.63
N SER A 146 19.45 -25.40 -10.25
CA SER A 146 19.36 -26.88 -10.29
C SER A 146 19.89 -27.52 -9.01
N SER A 147 20.92 -26.95 -8.38
CA SER A 147 21.55 -27.49 -7.18
C SER A 147 21.77 -26.36 -6.14
N PRO A 148 20.70 -25.84 -5.52
CA PRO A 148 20.80 -24.66 -4.67
C PRO A 148 21.66 -24.87 -3.40
N GLY A 149 21.73 -26.10 -2.87
CA GLY A 149 22.54 -26.44 -1.69
C GLY A 149 24.03 -26.64 -1.98
N GLU A 150 24.44 -26.70 -3.25
CA GLU A 150 25.85 -26.89 -3.59
C GLU A 150 26.68 -25.60 -3.43
N THR A 151 27.99 -25.78 -3.20
CA THR A 151 28.95 -24.68 -3.13
C THR A 151 28.97 -23.87 -4.43
N LEU A 152 28.97 -22.56 -4.31
CA LEU A 152 29.08 -21.62 -5.43
C LEU A 152 30.52 -21.69 -6.00
N THR A 153 30.62 -21.91 -7.30
CA THR A 153 31.92 -21.96 -8.02
C THR A 153 32.21 -20.66 -8.76
N GLN A 154 33.46 -20.40 -9.14
CA GLN A 154 33.86 -19.23 -9.92
C GLN A 154 33.11 -19.12 -11.30
N PRO A 155 32.92 -20.21 -12.07
CA PRO A 155 32.07 -20.17 -13.25
C PRO A 155 30.61 -19.76 -12.94
N ALA A 156 30.03 -20.31 -11.87
CA ALA A 156 28.67 -19.95 -11.46
C ALA A 156 28.55 -18.48 -11.01
N LEU A 157 29.57 -17.96 -10.32
CA LEU A 157 29.67 -16.54 -9.97
C LEU A 157 29.73 -15.65 -11.23
N SER A 158 30.46 -16.05 -12.24
CA SER A 158 30.52 -15.32 -13.52
C SER A 158 29.14 -15.26 -14.20
N LEU A 159 28.40 -16.37 -14.21
CA LEU A 159 27.01 -16.41 -14.69
C LEU A 159 26.08 -15.56 -13.83
N LEU A 160 26.25 -15.57 -12.51
CA LEU A 160 25.50 -14.71 -11.60
C LEU A 160 25.69 -13.23 -11.96
N LYS A 161 26.93 -12.78 -12.17
CA LYS A 161 27.24 -11.40 -12.54
C LYS A 161 26.62 -11.00 -13.89
N GLN A 162 26.63 -11.89 -14.88
CA GLN A 162 25.93 -11.67 -16.16
C GLN A 162 24.41 -11.52 -15.96
N TRP A 163 23.81 -12.39 -15.16
CA TRP A 163 22.40 -12.34 -14.83
C TRP A 163 22.04 -11.05 -14.10
N LEU A 164 22.82 -10.61 -13.11
CA LEU A 164 22.60 -9.34 -12.40
C LEU A 164 22.60 -8.14 -13.38
N ARG A 165 23.55 -8.10 -14.33
CA ARG A 165 23.59 -7.06 -15.37
C ARG A 165 22.37 -7.11 -16.28
N ALA A 166 21.92 -8.32 -16.65
CA ALA A 166 20.68 -8.48 -17.42
C ALA A 166 19.44 -7.98 -16.64
N CYS A 167 19.37 -8.24 -15.33
CA CYS A 167 18.32 -7.70 -14.46
C CYS A 167 18.36 -6.16 -14.35
N MET A 168 19.55 -5.57 -14.36
CA MET A 168 19.71 -4.09 -14.39
C MET A 168 19.17 -3.49 -15.68
N ALA A 169 19.29 -4.19 -16.81
CA ALA A 169 18.76 -3.74 -18.11
C ALA A 169 17.23 -3.86 -18.22
N GLY A 170 16.62 -4.76 -17.45
CA GLY A 170 15.18 -4.91 -17.38
C GLY A 170 14.80 -6.19 -16.62
N LEU A 171 13.96 -6.04 -15.62
CA LEU A 171 13.48 -7.12 -14.77
C LEU A 171 11.96 -7.12 -14.79
N VAL A 172 11.34 -8.30 -14.95
CA VAL A 172 9.91 -8.50 -14.78
C VAL A 172 9.67 -9.75 -13.95
N TRP A 173 8.80 -9.63 -12.97
CA TRP A 173 8.33 -10.76 -12.19
C TRP A 173 6.83 -10.63 -11.94
N GLY A 174 6.11 -11.73 -11.96
CA GLY A 174 4.70 -11.76 -11.62
C GLY A 174 4.26 -13.13 -11.12
N LYS A 175 3.24 -13.13 -10.29
CA LYS A 175 2.62 -14.34 -9.74
C LYS A 175 1.13 -14.12 -9.54
N THR A 176 0.34 -15.15 -9.86
CA THR A 176 -1.11 -15.15 -9.68
C THR A 176 -1.52 -16.21 -8.67
N PHE A 177 -2.46 -15.88 -7.80
CA PHE A 177 -3.04 -16.77 -6.79
C PHE A 177 -4.55 -16.81 -6.94
N GLN A 178 -5.13 -17.98 -6.76
CA GLN A 178 -6.58 -18.18 -6.78
C GLN A 178 -7.14 -18.05 -5.35
N GLY A 179 -8.11 -17.16 -5.16
CA GLY A 179 -8.92 -17.05 -3.96
C GLY A 179 -10.20 -17.88 -4.07
N LYS A 180 -11.12 -17.71 -3.14
CA LYS A 180 -12.43 -18.37 -3.17
C LYS A 180 -13.31 -17.82 -4.30
N ARG A 181 -13.34 -16.50 -4.45
CA ARG A 181 -14.17 -15.76 -5.43
C ARG A 181 -13.36 -14.74 -6.21
N SER A 182 -12.05 -14.78 -6.10
CA SER A 182 -11.17 -13.77 -6.63
C SER A 182 -9.84 -14.33 -7.11
N THR A 183 -9.16 -13.57 -7.95
CA THR A 183 -7.80 -13.86 -8.42
C THR A 183 -6.91 -12.69 -8.04
N LEU A 184 -5.86 -12.96 -7.25
CA LEU A 184 -4.82 -11.98 -6.92
C LEU A 184 -3.67 -12.08 -7.90
N THR A 185 -3.25 -10.97 -8.48
CA THR A 185 -2.05 -10.83 -9.30
C THR A 185 -1.05 -9.91 -8.62
N LEU A 186 0.19 -10.36 -8.49
CA LEU A 186 1.35 -9.58 -8.09
C LEU A 186 2.20 -9.29 -9.33
N HIS A 187 2.72 -8.07 -9.46
CA HIS A 187 3.57 -7.72 -10.58
C HIS A 187 4.67 -6.76 -10.18
N ARG A 188 5.88 -7.03 -10.64
CA ARG A 188 7.06 -6.21 -10.46
C ARG A 188 7.76 -5.94 -11.78
N GLU A 189 8.11 -4.70 -12.02
CA GLU A 189 8.97 -4.27 -13.13
C GLU A 189 10.20 -3.56 -12.59
N ASN A 190 11.32 -3.83 -13.21
CA ASN A 190 12.61 -3.22 -12.97
C ASN A 190 13.17 -3.37 -11.54
N MET A 191 14.46 -3.19 -11.44
CA MET A 191 15.16 -3.14 -10.15
C MET A 191 14.94 -1.79 -9.48
N GLY A 192 14.94 -1.84 -8.14
CA GLY A 192 15.00 -0.65 -7.32
C GLY A 192 16.43 -0.12 -7.18
N THR A 193 16.55 1.16 -6.85
CA THR A 193 17.81 1.79 -6.49
C THR A 193 17.89 1.85 -4.97
N PRO A 194 18.93 1.25 -4.34
CA PRO A 194 19.12 1.36 -2.91
C PRO A 194 19.26 2.83 -2.49
N PRO A 195 18.64 3.26 -1.39
CA PRO A 195 18.82 4.61 -0.88
C PRO A 195 20.23 4.80 -0.32
N ALA A 196 20.74 6.02 -0.31
CA ALA A 196 21.97 6.37 0.39
C ALA A 196 21.81 6.43 1.91
N GLY A 197 20.59 6.36 2.41
CA GLY A 197 20.21 6.38 3.82
C GLY A 197 18.72 6.57 3.97
N TRP A 198 18.30 6.88 5.19
CA TRP A 198 16.90 6.99 5.59
C TRP A 198 16.70 8.30 6.34
N ILE A 199 15.55 8.93 6.19
CA ILE A 199 15.13 10.08 7.00
C ILE A 199 13.75 9.84 7.58
N VAL A 200 13.50 10.44 8.74
CA VAL A 200 12.18 10.48 9.33
C VAL A 200 11.57 11.84 9.06
N LEU A 201 10.39 11.86 8.48
CA LEU A 201 9.64 13.07 8.16
C LEU A 201 8.39 13.19 9.02
N LEU A 202 8.16 14.39 9.51
CA LEU A 202 6.88 14.79 10.09
C LEU A 202 6.21 15.80 9.14
N ASP A 203 5.01 15.46 8.70
CA ASP A 203 4.14 16.37 7.96
C ASP A 203 3.07 16.90 8.93
N SER A 204 3.14 18.14 9.28
CA SER A 204 2.06 18.81 10.02
C SER A 204 1.81 20.18 9.41
N HIS A 205 0.54 20.49 9.18
CA HIS A 205 0.13 21.85 8.79
C HIS A 205 0.35 22.88 9.91
N SER A 206 0.72 22.45 11.13
CA SER A 206 0.99 23.31 12.27
C SER A 206 1.95 22.65 13.25
N ILE A 207 3.23 22.50 12.88
CA ILE A 207 4.26 22.11 13.84
C ILE A 207 4.61 23.35 14.66
N SER A 208 4.23 23.36 15.94
CA SER A 208 4.54 24.48 16.82
C SER A 208 6.04 24.53 17.18
N PRO A 209 6.62 25.72 17.44
CA PRO A 209 8.00 25.83 17.90
C PRO A 209 8.27 25.00 19.17
N SER A 210 7.27 24.82 20.04
CA SER A 210 7.38 24.00 21.25
C SER A 210 7.58 22.51 20.94
N ILE A 211 6.99 21.99 19.87
CA ILE A 211 7.22 20.60 19.41
C ILE A 211 8.67 20.46 18.92
N ILE A 212 9.17 21.42 18.15
CA ILE A 212 10.56 21.42 17.66
C ILE A 212 11.56 21.39 18.82
N GLU A 213 11.37 22.24 19.83
CA GLU A 213 12.22 22.25 21.03
C GLU A 213 12.12 20.93 21.82
N LEU A 214 10.92 20.37 21.93
CA LEU A 214 10.70 19.08 22.59
C LEU A 214 11.43 17.94 21.86
N LEU A 215 11.39 17.92 20.53
CA LEU A 215 12.11 16.95 19.70
C LEU A 215 13.61 17.13 19.86
N LYS A 216 14.15 18.35 19.74
CA LYS A 216 15.58 18.63 19.95
C LYS A 216 16.09 18.18 21.33
N LYS A 217 15.29 18.39 22.38
CA LYS A 217 15.63 17.97 23.74
C LYS A 217 15.69 16.45 23.91
N ASN A 218 14.78 15.72 23.27
CA ASN A 218 14.63 14.28 23.46
C ASN A 218 15.36 13.42 22.41
N LEU A 219 15.76 14.03 21.29
CA LEU A 219 16.50 13.40 20.19
C LEU A 219 17.89 14.06 20.03
N SER A 220 18.57 14.30 21.12
CA SER A 220 19.83 15.08 21.19
C SER A 220 21.01 14.50 20.39
N THR A 221 20.94 13.23 20.01
CA THR A 221 21.97 12.54 19.22
C THR A 221 21.68 12.53 17.72
N GLU A 222 20.54 13.08 17.29
CA GLU A 222 20.05 13.01 15.94
C GLU A 222 20.02 14.39 15.28
N THR A 223 20.37 14.48 14.01
CA THR A 223 20.31 15.75 13.25
C THR A 223 18.85 16.06 12.92
N ILE A 224 18.34 17.17 13.46
CA ILE A 224 16.98 17.64 13.18
C ILE A 224 17.08 18.85 12.26
N ASN A 225 16.59 18.71 11.04
CA ASN A 225 16.50 19.79 10.08
C ASN A 225 15.04 20.23 9.92
N VAL A 226 14.80 21.52 10.07
CA VAL A 226 13.50 22.11 9.75
C VAL A 226 13.58 22.58 8.30
N VAL A 227 12.90 21.88 7.41
CA VAL A 227 12.81 22.26 6.00
C VAL A 227 11.55 23.10 5.83
N SER A 228 11.71 24.41 5.71
CA SER A 228 10.63 25.32 5.30
C SER A 228 10.81 25.67 3.83
N ASP A 229 10.11 24.97 2.96
CA ASP A 229 9.99 25.38 1.55
C ASP A 229 8.89 26.45 1.46
N ALA A 230 9.27 27.74 1.61
CA ALA A 230 8.47 28.97 1.52
C ALA A 230 7.70 29.44 2.79
N PRO A 231 7.51 30.76 2.94
CA PRO A 231 7.02 31.40 4.17
C PRO A 231 5.54 31.18 4.52
N GLN A 232 4.79 30.39 3.77
CA GLN A 232 3.35 30.15 3.94
C GLN A 232 2.90 28.69 3.79
N GLU A 233 3.80 27.73 3.58
CA GLU A 233 3.43 26.32 3.46
C GLU A 233 3.93 25.49 4.64
N SER A 234 3.12 24.51 5.04
CA SER A 234 3.29 23.56 6.14
C SER A 234 4.75 23.19 6.43
N GLY A 235 5.21 23.47 7.64
CA GLY A 235 6.55 23.09 8.08
C GLY A 235 6.76 21.58 8.02
N LYS A 236 7.83 21.15 7.34
CA LYS A 236 8.29 19.76 7.38
C LYS A 236 9.50 19.69 8.29
N ILE A 237 9.52 18.70 9.17
CA ILE A 237 10.71 18.39 9.96
C ILE A 237 11.31 17.12 9.41
N SER A 238 12.60 17.12 9.09
CA SER A 238 13.36 15.90 8.79
C SER A 238 14.35 15.60 9.90
N ILE A 239 14.43 14.34 10.30
CA ILE A 239 15.33 13.81 11.31
C ILE A 239 16.22 12.75 10.65
N GLY A 240 17.53 12.84 10.84
CA GLY A 240 18.51 12.00 10.19
C GLY A 240 19.47 12.83 9.33
N PRO A 241 20.19 12.26 8.34
CA PRO A 241 19.97 10.90 7.80
C PRO A 241 20.48 9.77 8.72
N PHE A 242 19.79 8.62 8.65
CA PHE A 242 20.19 7.38 9.29
C PHE A 242 20.80 6.46 8.25
N ASN A 243 21.87 5.76 8.63
CA ASN A 243 22.49 4.79 7.74
C ASN A 243 21.75 3.44 7.74
N HIS A 244 21.01 3.14 8.81
CA HIS A 244 20.27 1.89 8.95
C HIS A 244 18.76 2.15 9.02
N PHE A 245 17.98 1.34 8.30
CA PHE A 245 16.52 1.42 8.38
C PHE A 245 15.98 1.22 9.79
N ALA A 246 16.57 0.28 10.55
CA ALA A 246 16.17 0.03 11.93
C ALA A 246 16.37 1.25 12.84
N GLU A 247 17.42 2.04 12.64
CA GLU A 247 17.66 3.29 13.39
C GLU A 247 16.59 4.33 13.04
N ALA A 248 16.29 4.49 11.75
CA ALA A 248 15.22 5.38 11.28
C ALA A 248 13.85 4.96 11.85
N TRP A 249 13.58 3.65 11.90
CA TRP A 249 12.34 3.12 12.48
C TRP A 249 12.20 3.48 13.96
N MET A 250 13.23 3.20 14.76
CA MET A 250 13.23 3.54 16.20
C MET A 250 13.11 5.06 16.41
N ALA A 251 13.74 5.87 15.56
CA ALA A 251 13.61 7.31 15.60
C ALA A 251 12.20 7.77 15.25
N ALA A 252 11.56 7.16 14.24
CA ALA A 252 10.18 7.47 13.87
C ALA A 252 9.19 7.17 15.01
N GLU A 253 9.29 6.00 15.65
CA GLU A 253 8.45 5.65 16.79
C GLU A 253 8.63 6.61 17.96
N ARG A 254 9.88 6.95 18.33
CA ARG A 254 10.17 7.94 19.37
C ARG A 254 9.61 9.32 19.03
N THR A 255 9.80 9.74 17.79
CA THR A 255 9.32 11.03 17.28
C THR A 255 7.80 11.12 17.34
N ALA A 256 7.09 10.10 16.87
CA ALA A 256 5.63 10.05 16.92
C ALA A 256 5.11 10.09 18.37
N LYS A 257 5.76 9.36 19.28
CA LYS A 257 5.40 9.34 20.70
C LYS A 257 5.60 10.70 21.37
N ILE A 258 6.68 11.43 21.04
CA ILE A 258 7.01 12.74 21.60
C ILE A 258 6.09 13.83 21.04
N SER A 259 5.87 13.84 19.73
CA SER A 259 5.16 14.91 19.04
C SER A 259 3.65 14.72 18.96
N GLY A 260 3.16 13.49 19.12
CA GLY A 260 1.77 13.12 18.81
C GLY A 260 1.43 13.18 17.31
N ILE A 261 2.44 13.36 16.44
CA ILE A 261 2.31 13.48 14.99
C ILE A 261 2.85 12.20 14.35
N GLU A 262 2.12 11.67 13.35
CA GLU A 262 2.57 10.52 12.58
C GLU A 262 3.91 10.82 11.88
N ALA A 263 4.91 9.99 12.13
CA ALA A 263 6.22 10.10 11.53
C ALA A 263 6.37 9.08 10.39
N ARG A 264 6.92 9.51 9.25
CA ARG A 264 7.17 8.66 8.08
C ARG A 264 8.65 8.46 7.86
N ILE A 265 9.03 7.28 7.38
CA ILE A 265 10.39 6.98 6.97
C ILE A 265 10.46 7.09 5.46
N GLU A 266 11.39 7.90 4.96
CA GLU A 266 11.64 8.06 3.53
C GLU A 266 13.11 7.79 3.18
N SER A 267 13.33 7.38 1.93
CA SER A 267 14.67 7.15 1.40
C SER A 267 15.41 8.48 1.24
N TYR A 268 16.63 8.55 1.79
CA TYR A 268 17.48 9.74 1.70
C TYR A 268 18.40 9.64 0.50
N LYS A 269 18.46 10.71 -0.33
CA LYS A 269 19.29 10.79 -1.54
C LYS A 269 19.14 9.58 -2.46
N ALA A 270 17.92 9.05 -2.59
CA ALA A 270 17.65 7.99 -3.54
C ALA A 270 17.77 8.54 -4.97
N GLN A 271 18.48 7.80 -5.83
CA GLN A 271 18.51 8.11 -7.26
C GLN A 271 17.15 7.78 -7.88
N GLU A 272 16.85 8.36 -9.06
CA GLU A 272 15.67 7.98 -9.82
C GLU A 272 15.70 6.48 -10.12
N THR A 273 14.57 5.83 -9.90
CA THR A 273 14.38 4.40 -10.15
C THR A 273 13.29 4.17 -11.17
N GLN A 274 13.36 3.06 -11.88
CA GLN A 274 12.28 2.56 -12.72
C GLN A 274 11.47 1.44 -12.07
N ALA A 275 11.83 1.04 -10.85
CA ALA A 275 11.12 0.00 -10.12
C ALA A 275 9.63 0.33 -9.95
N LEU A 276 8.78 -0.62 -10.26
CA LEU A 276 7.34 -0.51 -10.14
C LEU A 276 6.77 -1.83 -9.61
N PHE A 277 6.03 -1.75 -8.52
CA PHE A 277 5.30 -2.90 -7.98
C PHE A 277 3.83 -2.55 -7.84
N TRP A 278 2.98 -3.45 -8.30
CA TRP A 278 1.54 -3.34 -8.13
C TRP A 278 0.89 -4.70 -7.87
N THR A 279 -0.27 -4.65 -7.25
CA THR A 279 -1.12 -5.80 -6.97
C THR A 279 -2.52 -5.52 -7.47
N ALA A 280 -3.19 -6.54 -7.99
CA ALA A 280 -4.57 -6.44 -8.45
C ALA A 280 -5.39 -7.65 -7.99
N VAL A 281 -6.58 -7.41 -7.47
CA VAL A 281 -7.57 -8.44 -7.19
C VAL A 281 -8.72 -8.31 -8.18
N ARG A 282 -8.95 -9.37 -8.97
CA ARG A 282 -10.04 -9.48 -9.93
C ARG A 282 -11.14 -10.37 -9.37
N PHE A 283 -12.39 -9.93 -9.45
CA PHE A 283 -13.56 -10.69 -9.02
C PHE A 283 -14.82 -10.28 -9.80
N SER A 284 -15.78 -11.21 -9.96
CA SER A 284 -17.08 -10.90 -10.56
C SER A 284 -18.05 -10.36 -9.52
N PRO A 285 -18.78 -9.26 -9.78
CA PRO A 285 -19.85 -8.79 -8.91
C PRO A 285 -20.98 -9.81 -8.69
N ASP A 286 -21.18 -10.73 -9.65
CA ASP A 286 -22.18 -11.80 -9.53
C ASP A 286 -21.80 -12.83 -8.46
N GLU A 287 -20.50 -13.06 -8.25
CA GLU A 287 -19.99 -14.01 -7.24
C GLU A 287 -19.71 -13.33 -5.90
N ALA A 288 -19.32 -12.06 -5.94
CA ALA A 288 -18.93 -11.28 -4.78
C ALA A 288 -19.37 -9.81 -4.95
N LEU A 289 -20.57 -9.49 -4.48
CA LEU A 289 -21.05 -8.11 -4.49
C LEU A 289 -20.23 -7.26 -3.52
N PRO A 290 -19.53 -6.21 -3.99
CA PRO A 290 -18.75 -5.37 -3.10
C PRO A 290 -19.65 -4.57 -2.17
N GLN A 291 -19.12 -4.24 -1.00
CA GLN A 291 -19.79 -3.41 0.01
C GLN A 291 -18.87 -2.27 0.42
N ILE A 292 -19.45 -1.16 0.83
CA ILE A 292 -18.74 -0.10 1.52
C ILE A 292 -19.01 -0.24 3.01
N VAL A 293 -17.95 -0.36 3.81
CA VAL A 293 -18.02 -0.41 5.27
C VAL A 293 -17.27 0.77 5.86
N THR A 294 -17.94 1.53 6.70
CA THR A 294 -17.32 2.65 7.39
C THR A 294 -16.70 2.22 8.72
N ALA A 295 -15.65 2.92 9.14
CA ALA A 295 -15.04 2.70 10.44
C ALA A 295 -16.03 2.95 11.59
N GLY A 296 -16.99 3.87 11.40
CA GLY A 296 -18.02 4.20 12.37
C GLY A 296 -19.02 3.08 12.64
N GLU A 297 -19.30 2.22 11.66
CA GLU A 297 -20.14 1.03 11.84
C GLU A 297 -19.46 -0.04 12.73
N ILE A 298 -18.14 -0.01 12.86
CA ILE A 298 -17.37 -0.99 13.62
C ILE A 298 -17.04 -0.45 15.02
N ALA A 299 -16.08 0.48 15.13
CA ALA A 299 -15.64 0.96 16.44
C ALA A 299 -14.74 2.22 16.37
N GLY A 300 -14.94 3.14 15.47
CA GLY A 300 -14.08 4.32 15.45
C GLY A 300 -14.31 5.26 14.28
N LYS A 301 -13.60 6.37 14.25
CA LYS A 301 -13.70 7.35 13.16
C LYS A 301 -12.84 6.97 11.96
N ARG A 302 -11.74 6.26 12.20
CA ARG A 302 -10.82 5.71 11.19
C ARG A 302 -10.21 4.43 11.73
N LEU A 303 -10.03 3.44 10.86
CA LEU A 303 -9.46 2.14 11.17
C LEU A 303 -8.52 1.68 10.06
N PRO A 304 -7.47 0.89 10.36
CA PRO A 304 -6.68 0.20 9.35
C PRO A 304 -7.56 -0.72 8.49
N ILE A 305 -7.20 -0.88 7.21
CA ILE A 305 -7.93 -1.75 6.28
C ILE A 305 -7.97 -3.19 6.78
N SER A 306 -6.83 -3.68 7.29
CA SER A 306 -6.73 -5.03 7.88
C SER A 306 -7.73 -5.24 9.01
N TRP A 307 -7.94 -4.22 9.84
CA TRP A 307 -8.88 -4.27 10.96
C TRP A 307 -10.35 -4.29 10.47
N ILE A 308 -10.69 -3.45 9.48
CA ILE A 308 -12.02 -3.48 8.85
C ILE A 308 -12.28 -4.86 8.25
N ALA A 309 -11.34 -5.39 7.47
CA ALA A 309 -11.47 -6.67 6.80
C ALA A 309 -11.67 -7.84 7.78
N GLN A 310 -10.88 -7.90 8.85
CA GLN A 310 -10.99 -8.94 9.88
C GLN A 310 -12.33 -8.90 10.61
N ASN A 311 -12.81 -7.70 10.98
CA ASN A 311 -14.09 -7.55 11.70
C ASN A 311 -15.32 -7.77 10.82
N THR A 312 -15.16 -7.80 9.51
CA THR A 312 -16.24 -8.08 8.54
C THR A 312 -16.13 -9.46 7.88
N ASN A 313 -15.10 -10.26 8.23
CA ASN A 313 -14.79 -11.54 7.59
C ASN A 313 -14.67 -11.42 6.05
N ALA A 314 -14.16 -10.30 5.57
CA ALA A 314 -13.99 -10.06 4.14
C ALA A 314 -12.94 -10.99 3.54
N GLU A 315 -13.13 -11.44 2.29
CA GLU A 315 -12.08 -12.10 1.51
C GLU A 315 -11.05 -11.08 1.02
N CYS A 316 -11.52 -9.88 0.66
CA CYS A 316 -10.69 -8.79 0.18
C CYS A 316 -11.19 -7.44 0.73
N ALA A 317 -10.25 -6.52 0.95
CA ALA A 317 -10.56 -5.13 1.28
C ALA A 317 -9.54 -4.17 0.65
N ILE A 318 -10.02 -2.98 0.26
CA ILE A 318 -9.19 -1.90 -0.28
C ILE A 318 -9.69 -0.56 0.27
N ASN A 319 -8.80 0.43 0.39
CA ASN A 319 -9.20 1.76 0.86
C ASN A 319 -10.17 2.45 -0.11
N GLY A 320 -10.98 3.34 0.43
CA GLY A 320 -11.94 4.14 -0.33
C GLY A 320 -11.37 5.41 -0.94
N GLY A 321 -12.24 6.42 -1.11
CA GLY A 321 -11.92 7.74 -1.66
C GLY A 321 -11.28 8.68 -0.63
N PHE A 322 -11.24 9.97 -0.98
CA PHE A 322 -10.53 11.01 -0.23
C PHE A 322 -11.21 11.38 1.09
N PHE A 323 -10.39 11.78 2.06
CA PHE A 323 -10.87 12.29 3.35
C PHE A 323 -9.90 13.34 3.92
N ASN A 324 -10.42 14.18 4.82
CA ASN A 324 -9.61 15.12 5.60
C ASN A 324 -9.92 14.92 7.09
N LYS A 325 -8.92 14.59 7.88
CA LYS A 325 -9.10 14.13 9.26
C LYS A 325 -10.14 12.98 9.29
N THR A 326 -11.35 13.25 9.74
CA THR A 326 -12.45 12.26 9.79
C THR A 326 -13.57 12.54 8.79
N LYS A 327 -13.51 13.69 8.07
CA LYS A 327 -14.54 14.09 7.11
C LYS A 327 -14.28 13.43 5.77
N ILE A 328 -15.26 12.70 5.26
CA ILE A 328 -15.25 12.09 3.92
C ILE A 328 -15.43 13.21 2.89
N ILE A 329 -14.62 13.20 1.84
CA ILE A 329 -14.67 14.19 0.76
C ILE A 329 -15.32 13.55 -0.46
N GLY A 330 -16.50 14.06 -0.84
CA GLY A 330 -17.27 13.56 -1.96
C GLY A 330 -18.45 12.70 -1.55
N SER A 331 -19.34 12.46 -2.49
CA SER A 331 -20.54 11.64 -2.30
C SER A 331 -20.19 10.23 -1.84
N LEU A 332 -20.77 9.79 -0.75
CA LEU A 332 -20.72 8.41 -0.29
C LEU A 332 -22.15 7.93 -0.05
N ILE A 333 -22.55 6.86 -0.72
CA ILE A 333 -23.83 6.17 -0.51
C ILE A 333 -23.54 4.80 0.08
N VAL A 334 -24.15 4.48 1.19
CA VAL A 334 -24.04 3.17 1.85
C VAL A 334 -25.45 2.61 2.04
N LYS A 335 -25.71 1.46 1.46
CA LYS A 335 -27.03 0.78 1.53
C LYS A 335 -28.19 1.69 1.14
N GLY A 336 -27.98 2.50 0.09
CA GLY A 336 -28.97 3.43 -0.45
C GLY A 336 -29.12 4.76 0.33
N LEU A 337 -28.39 4.96 1.42
CA LEU A 337 -28.43 6.20 2.20
C LEU A 337 -27.16 7.05 1.96
N PRO A 338 -27.31 8.36 1.69
CA PRO A 338 -26.17 9.26 1.62
C PRO A 338 -25.50 9.43 2.97
N VAL A 339 -24.18 9.32 2.98
CA VAL A 339 -23.32 9.47 4.17
C VAL A 339 -22.54 10.78 4.14
N SER A 340 -22.21 11.27 2.94
CA SER A 340 -21.53 12.56 2.75
C SER A 340 -21.99 13.27 1.49
N ASN A 341 -21.71 14.58 1.47
CA ASN A 341 -22.11 15.48 0.39
C ASN A 341 -21.25 15.30 -0.87
N PRO A 342 -21.77 15.61 -2.06
CA PRO A 342 -20.96 15.79 -3.27
C PRO A 342 -19.86 16.82 -3.06
N TYR A 343 -18.70 16.60 -3.69
CA TYR A 343 -17.59 17.54 -3.68
C TYR A 343 -17.13 17.84 -5.10
N GLY A 344 -17.53 18.98 -5.63
CA GLY A 344 -17.30 19.36 -7.01
C GLY A 344 -17.80 18.30 -7.99
N SER A 345 -17.57 18.51 -9.27
CA SER A 345 -17.98 17.57 -10.32
C SER A 345 -16.96 16.46 -10.52
N ARG A 346 -16.70 15.65 -9.49
CA ARG A 346 -15.78 14.51 -9.55
C ARG A 346 -16.48 13.25 -10.02
N SER A 347 -15.69 12.37 -10.61
CA SER A 347 -16.14 11.04 -11.01
C SER A 347 -16.38 10.13 -9.80
N SER A 348 -17.29 9.21 -9.98
CA SER A 348 -17.70 8.21 -8.98
C SER A 348 -17.75 6.83 -9.60
N VAL A 349 -17.70 5.83 -8.75
CA VAL A 349 -18.11 4.48 -9.04
C VAL A 349 -19.22 4.08 -8.08
N GLY A 350 -20.26 3.47 -8.60
CA GLY A 350 -21.37 2.96 -7.81
C GLY A 350 -21.88 1.63 -8.36
N TRP A 351 -22.65 0.93 -7.56
CA TRP A 351 -23.30 -0.33 -7.94
C TRP A 351 -24.64 -0.50 -7.26
N ASP A 352 -25.52 -1.19 -7.94
CA ASP A 352 -26.84 -1.56 -7.40
C ASP A 352 -26.79 -2.91 -6.67
N GLY A 353 -27.91 -3.33 -6.11
CA GLY A 353 -28.03 -4.61 -5.42
C GLY A 353 -27.98 -5.83 -6.35
N LYS A 354 -27.92 -5.63 -7.67
CA LYS A 354 -27.85 -6.69 -8.69
C LYS A 354 -26.43 -6.86 -9.27
N GLY A 355 -25.46 -6.03 -8.85
CA GLY A 355 -24.09 -6.08 -9.34
C GLY A 355 -23.82 -5.27 -10.62
N ASN A 356 -24.77 -4.46 -11.09
CA ASN A 356 -24.50 -3.53 -12.18
C ASN A 356 -23.56 -2.43 -11.70
N ILE A 357 -22.50 -2.16 -12.45
CA ILE A 357 -21.44 -1.20 -12.10
C ILE A 357 -21.58 0.05 -12.95
N TYR A 358 -21.55 1.21 -12.30
CA TYR A 358 -21.73 2.52 -12.94
C TYR A 358 -20.50 3.40 -12.68
N PHE A 359 -19.97 4.03 -13.73
CA PHE A 359 -18.94 5.07 -13.65
C PHE A 359 -19.53 6.38 -14.20
N ALA A 360 -19.83 7.31 -13.30
CA ALA A 360 -20.55 8.52 -13.62
C ALA A 360 -20.14 9.70 -12.74
N ARG A 361 -20.72 10.89 -12.95
CA ARG A 361 -20.58 12.02 -12.02
C ARG A 361 -21.44 11.74 -10.78
N GLY A 362 -20.82 11.81 -9.60
CA GLY A 362 -21.50 11.49 -8.33
C GLY A 362 -22.24 12.65 -7.68
N ASP A 363 -22.57 13.68 -8.44
CA ASP A 363 -23.29 14.86 -7.92
C ASP A 363 -24.77 14.57 -7.80
N PHE A 364 -25.37 15.00 -6.67
CA PHE A 364 -26.81 14.87 -6.44
C PHE A 364 -27.35 16.02 -5.60
N LEU A 365 -28.66 16.24 -5.72
CA LEU A 365 -29.46 17.01 -4.78
C LEU A 365 -30.38 16.06 -4.01
N ALA A 366 -30.65 16.37 -2.76
CA ALA A 366 -31.55 15.57 -1.94
C ALA A 366 -32.66 16.42 -1.34
N LYS A 367 -33.87 15.84 -1.25
CA LYS A 367 -34.99 16.44 -0.54
C LYS A 367 -35.75 15.41 0.28
N ALA A 368 -36.29 15.84 1.40
CA ALA A 368 -37.24 15.06 2.16
C ALA A 368 -38.66 15.52 1.80
N VAL A 369 -39.53 14.54 1.57
CA VAL A 369 -40.99 14.77 1.41
C VAL A 369 -41.64 14.18 2.64
N ILE A 370 -42.23 15.04 3.48
CA ILE A 370 -42.88 14.67 4.74
C ILE A 370 -44.36 15.06 4.62
N GLU A 371 -45.22 14.06 4.51
CA GLU A 371 -46.63 14.26 4.12
C GLU A 371 -46.70 15.09 2.81
N ASN A 372 -47.10 16.35 2.90
CA ASN A 372 -47.19 17.29 1.75
C ASN A 372 -46.10 18.39 1.79
N ILE A 373 -45.13 18.30 2.70
CA ILE A 373 -44.07 19.28 2.85
C ILE A 373 -42.81 18.78 2.16
N GLU A 374 -42.33 19.50 1.15
CA GLU A 374 -41.03 19.27 0.55
C GLU A 374 -39.99 20.21 1.17
N MET A 375 -38.84 19.66 1.53
CA MET A 375 -37.69 20.44 2.01
C MET A 375 -36.39 19.92 1.45
N PRO A 376 -35.42 20.79 1.12
CA PRO A 376 -34.11 20.36 0.70
C PRO A 376 -33.40 19.65 1.85
N ILE A 377 -32.51 18.70 1.56
CA ILE A 377 -31.50 18.22 2.47
C ILE A 377 -30.17 18.86 2.08
N ASN A 378 -29.66 19.71 2.94
CA ASN A 378 -28.48 20.54 2.66
C ASN A 378 -27.18 19.80 2.97
N SER A 379 -27.19 18.86 3.94
CA SER A 379 -25.98 18.16 4.36
C SER A 379 -26.27 16.77 4.93
N PHE A 380 -25.20 15.95 4.99
CA PHE A 380 -25.23 14.62 5.56
C PHE A 380 -24.14 14.49 6.63
N ASN A 381 -24.56 14.07 7.83
CA ASN A 381 -23.71 13.88 9.02
C ASN A 381 -22.93 15.15 9.45
N GLU A 382 -23.41 16.31 9.06
CA GLU A 382 -22.89 17.61 9.46
C GLU A 382 -23.98 18.68 9.44
N MET A 383 -23.86 19.72 10.27
CA MET A 383 -24.73 20.88 10.30
C MET A 383 -23.91 22.14 10.61
N GLU A 384 -23.88 23.10 9.70
CA GLU A 384 -23.00 24.27 9.81
C GLU A 384 -23.77 25.61 9.85
N THR A 385 -24.96 25.70 9.27
CA THR A 385 -25.69 26.96 9.10
C THR A 385 -27.04 26.98 9.82
N TYR A 386 -27.65 28.18 9.93
CA TYR A 386 -28.89 28.36 10.69
C TYR A 386 -30.11 27.78 9.96
N ASP A 387 -30.49 28.27 8.82
CA ASP A 387 -31.66 27.76 8.04
C ASP A 387 -31.25 26.54 7.23
N GLN A 388 -31.09 25.40 7.89
CA GLN A 388 -30.53 24.16 7.31
C GLN A 388 -31.31 22.93 7.74
N THR A 389 -31.29 21.92 6.86
CA THR A 389 -31.72 20.55 7.14
C THR A 389 -30.55 19.60 6.88
N ALA A 390 -30.41 18.61 7.74
CA ALA A 390 -29.37 17.61 7.63
C ALA A 390 -29.91 16.21 7.94
N ILE A 391 -29.28 15.19 7.38
CA ILE A 391 -29.54 13.79 7.73
C ILE A 391 -28.30 13.21 8.38
N PHE A 392 -28.49 12.60 9.55
CA PHE A 392 -27.47 11.82 10.25
C PHE A 392 -27.78 10.34 10.12
N THR A 393 -26.86 9.57 9.55
CA THR A 393 -27.02 8.15 9.25
C THR A 393 -26.17 7.27 10.15
N PRO A 394 -26.61 6.04 10.47
CA PRO A 394 -25.85 5.13 11.30
C PRO A 394 -24.55 4.65 10.64
N HIS A 395 -24.41 4.85 9.32
CA HIS A 395 -23.25 4.40 8.55
C HIS A 395 -21.98 5.22 8.81
N LEU A 396 -22.09 6.47 9.32
CA LEU A 396 -20.88 7.21 9.73
C LEU A 396 -20.63 7.09 11.22
N TRP A 397 -21.70 7.19 12.03
CA TRP A 397 -21.62 7.15 13.48
C TRP A 397 -23.01 6.95 14.10
N TYR A 398 -23.11 6.15 15.15
CA TYR A 398 -24.37 5.97 15.88
C TYR A 398 -24.77 7.15 16.76
N TYR A 399 -24.02 8.23 16.72
CA TYR A 399 -24.24 9.43 17.51
C TYR A 399 -24.13 10.67 16.61
N ALA A 400 -25.19 11.44 16.52
CA ALA A 400 -25.22 12.66 15.73
C ALA A 400 -24.52 13.80 16.50
N ALA A 401 -23.24 14.00 16.20
CA ALA A 401 -22.41 15.01 16.84
C ALA A 401 -22.52 16.38 16.16
N GLY A 402 -22.37 17.46 16.94
CA GLY A 402 -22.29 18.82 16.41
C GLY A 402 -23.64 19.39 15.99
N ILE A 403 -24.76 18.86 16.50
CA ILE A 403 -26.08 19.42 16.30
C ILE A 403 -26.27 20.60 17.28
N PRO A 404 -26.64 21.81 16.80
CA PRO A 404 -26.90 22.96 17.66
C PRO A 404 -28.11 22.76 18.55
N ASP A 405 -28.07 23.30 19.78
CA ASP A 405 -29.11 23.15 20.80
C ASP A 405 -30.52 23.65 20.37
N ASP A 406 -30.55 24.63 19.47
CA ASP A 406 -31.79 25.23 18.92
C ASP A 406 -32.38 24.46 17.72
N ALA A 407 -31.71 23.37 17.30
CA ALA A 407 -32.23 22.50 16.25
C ALA A 407 -33.30 21.52 16.79
N MET A 408 -34.06 20.94 15.89
CA MET A 408 -34.98 19.85 16.17
C MET A 408 -34.50 18.56 15.47
N GLU A 409 -34.51 17.47 16.21
CA GLU A 409 -34.23 16.13 15.73
C GLU A 409 -35.51 15.33 15.53
N PHE A 410 -35.65 14.72 14.37
CA PHE A 410 -36.73 13.85 14.00
C PHE A 410 -36.17 12.44 13.73
N VAL A 411 -36.48 11.52 14.63
CA VAL A 411 -36.05 10.11 14.47
C VAL A 411 -36.93 9.45 13.43
N VAL A 412 -36.31 9.00 12.35
CA VAL A 412 -36.98 8.31 11.24
C VAL A 412 -36.64 6.84 11.31
N ARG A 413 -37.67 5.97 11.36
CA ARG A 413 -37.55 4.52 11.25
C ARG A 413 -38.50 4.00 10.18
N GLN A 414 -38.01 3.14 9.30
CA GLN A 414 -38.80 2.52 8.23
C GLN A 414 -39.66 3.56 7.45
N GLY A 415 -39.03 4.70 7.12
CA GLY A 415 -39.68 5.79 6.37
C GLY A 415 -40.77 6.56 7.13
N LYS A 416 -40.78 6.52 8.47
CA LYS A 416 -41.70 7.29 9.30
C LYS A 416 -40.98 8.05 10.40
N ILE A 417 -41.34 9.30 10.63
CA ILE A 417 -40.98 10.06 11.83
C ILE A 417 -41.71 9.44 13.01
N VAL A 418 -40.99 8.85 13.96
CA VAL A 418 -41.55 8.22 15.16
C VAL A 418 -41.39 9.10 16.40
N GLU A 419 -40.38 9.98 16.42
CA GLU A 419 -40.07 10.87 17.52
C GLU A 419 -39.58 12.20 17.02
N ALA A 420 -39.85 13.30 17.77
CA ALA A 420 -39.28 14.61 17.55
C ALA A 420 -38.96 15.28 18.86
N LYS A 421 -37.76 15.83 18.97
CA LYS A 421 -37.25 16.52 20.16
C LYS A 421 -36.42 17.72 19.77
N TYR A 422 -36.32 18.71 20.66
CA TYR A 422 -35.26 19.70 20.57
C TYR A 422 -33.91 19.01 20.83
N SER A 423 -32.86 19.48 20.16
CA SER A 423 -31.53 18.88 20.23
C SER A 423 -30.99 18.83 21.67
N HIS A 424 -31.16 19.90 22.46
CA HIS A 424 -30.73 19.95 23.86
C HIS A 424 -31.49 18.97 24.79
N LEU A 425 -32.57 18.33 24.32
CA LEU A 425 -33.32 17.30 25.04
C LEU A 425 -33.10 15.90 24.45
N SER A 426 -32.29 15.79 23.40
CA SER A 426 -32.05 14.55 22.69
C SER A 426 -30.81 13.83 23.25
N ASN A 427 -30.79 12.51 23.10
CA ASN A 427 -29.58 11.71 23.33
C ASN A 427 -28.72 11.55 22.08
N HIS A 428 -29.08 12.20 20.98
CA HIS A 428 -28.39 12.20 19.68
C HIS A 428 -28.14 10.81 19.08
N LEU A 429 -28.87 9.78 19.48
CA LEU A 429 -28.69 8.42 18.96
C LEU A 429 -29.33 8.28 17.57
N VAL A 430 -28.56 7.77 16.63
CA VAL A 430 -29.01 7.48 15.28
C VAL A 430 -29.48 6.01 15.22
N PRO A 431 -30.74 5.74 14.80
CA PRO A 431 -31.27 4.38 14.76
C PRO A 431 -30.57 3.55 13.67
N LYS A 432 -30.28 2.28 13.96
CA LYS A 432 -29.68 1.36 12.99
C LYS A 432 -30.56 1.05 11.78
N ASP A 433 -31.86 1.15 11.94
CA ASP A 433 -32.92 0.86 10.95
C ASP A 433 -33.52 2.14 10.34
N GLY A 434 -32.78 3.26 10.39
CA GLY A 434 -33.25 4.54 9.89
C GLY A 434 -32.18 5.63 9.93
N TYR A 435 -32.61 6.85 10.24
CA TYR A 435 -31.74 8.03 10.31
C TYR A 435 -32.36 9.11 11.22
N VAL A 436 -31.60 10.12 11.57
CA VAL A 436 -32.12 11.34 12.22
C VAL A 436 -32.16 12.47 11.18
N LEU A 437 -33.35 12.99 10.92
CA LEU A 437 -33.53 14.23 10.18
C LEU A 437 -33.40 15.38 11.17
N VAL A 438 -32.49 16.29 10.94
CA VAL A 438 -32.29 17.49 11.75
C VAL A 438 -32.74 18.72 10.97
N ALA A 439 -33.53 19.56 11.61
CA ALA A 439 -33.99 20.82 11.04
C ALA A 439 -33.69 21.98 11.98
N ARG A 440 -33.27 23.10 11.43
CA ARG A 440 -32.99 24.33 12.15
C ARG A 440 -33.64 25.53 11.50
N GLY A 441 -33.91 26.59 12.29
CA GLY A 441 -34.52 27.82 11.80
C GLY A 441 -35.95 27.61 11.25
N ARG A 442 -36.22 28.14 10.06
CA ARG A 442 -37.53 28.04 9.40
C ARG A 442 -37.99 26.58 9.20
N TYR A 443 -37.07 25.67 8.89
CA TYR A 443 -37.43 24.26 8.67
C TYR A 443 -37.87 23.56 9.96
N ALA A 444 -37.24 23.89 11.10
CA ALA A 444 -37.70 23.38 12.40
C ALA A 444 -39.14 23.87 12.70
N SER A 445 -39.45 25.13 12.38
CA SER A 445 -40.77 25.69 12.56
C SER A 445 -41.82 25.01 11.69
N MET A 446 -41.51 24.71 10.44
CA MET A 446 -42.40 23.97 9.52
C MET A 446 -42.71 22.55 10.03
N LEU A 447 -41.74 21.85 10.55
CA LEU A 447 -41.88 20.45 11.00
C LEU A 447 -42.49 20.30 12.40
N ARG A 448 -42.51 21.35 13.21
CA ARG A 448 -42.99 21.30 14.62
C ARG A 448 -44.43 20.84 14.73
N GLN A 449 -45.29 21.16 13.75
CA GLN A 449 -46.73 20.90 13.76
C GLN A 449 -47.09 19.54 13.15
N ILE A 450 -46.14 18.78 12.64
CA ILE A 450 -46.41 17.50 11.99
C ILE A 450 -46.89 16.47 13.04
N SER A 451 -48.04 15.86 12.78
CA SER A 451 -48.57 14.74 13.55
C SER A 451 -47.69 13.53 13.41
N LYS A 452 -47.55 12.74 14.47
CA LYS A 452 -46.71 11.54 14.46
C LYS A 452 -47.55 10.29 14.70
N PRO A 453 -47.22 9.17 14.01
CA PRO A 453 -46.14 9.01 13.03
C PRO A 453 -46.45 9.65 11.67
N ALA A 454 -45.47 10.35 11.05
CA ALA A 454 -45.56 10.95 9.74
C ALA A 454 -44.71 10.20 8.72
N LYS A 455 -45.24 10.01 7.50
CA LYS A 455 -44.46 9.37 6.41
C LYS A 455 -43.38 10.32 5.92
N VAL A 456 -42.17 9.79 5.72
CA VAL A 456 -41.01 10.50 5.16
C VAL A 456 -40.50 9.73 3.97
N GLU A 457 -40.27 10.41 2.87
CA GLU A 457 -39.60 9.91 1.68
C GLU A 457 -38.35 10.75 1.41
N LEU A 458 -37.18 10.14 1.39
CA LEU A 458 -35.94 10.79 0.96
C LEU A 458 -35.81 10.61 -0.55
N LYS A 459 -35.83 11.71 -1.31
CA LYS A 459 -35.65 11.72 -2.76
C LYS A 459 -34.26 12.22 -3.10
N ILE A 460 -33.51 11.45 -3.88
CA ILE A 460 -32.19 11.81 -4.40
C ILE A 460 -32.38 12.07 -5.89
N GLN A 461 -31.99 13.25 -6.34
CA GLN A 461 -31.95 13.65 -7.74
C GLN A 461 -30.50 13.69 -8.19
N TRP A 462 -30.06 12.68 -8.94
CA TRP A 462 -28.73 12.58 -9.50
C TRP A 462 -28.55 13.54 -10.68
N ALA A 463 -27.35 14.09 -10.80
CA ALA A 463 -26.93 14.82 -12.00
C ALA A 463 -26.76 13.87 -13.21
N ASP A 464 -26.40 12.62 -12.96
CA ASP A 464 -26.35 11.54 -13.95
C ASP A 464 -27.39 10.48 -13.60
N GLU A 465 -28.40 10.34 -14.45
CA GLU A 465 -29.56 9.45 -14.21
C GLU A 465 -29.20 7.97 -14.09
N GLN A 466 -28.04 7.55 -14.63
CA GLN A 466 -27.56 6.17 -14.49
C GLN A 466 -27.43 5.75 -13.02
N LEU A 467 -27.21 6.69 -12.11
CA LEU A 467 -27.04 6.45 -10.67
C LEU A 467 -28.36 6.28 -9.90
N GLY A 468 -29.51 6.32 -10.58
CA GLY A 468 -30.82 6.29 -9.93
C GLY A 468 -31.10 5.09 -9.02
N ASN A 469 -30.46 3.98 -9.25
CA ASN A 469 -30.66 2.73 -8.50
C ASN A 469 -29.42 2.27 -7.70
N VAL A 470 -28.43 3.13 -7.52
CA VAL A 470 -27.22 2.74 -6.79
C VAL A 470 -27.54 2.45 -5.33
N PHE A 471 -26.99 1.33 -4.86
CA PHE A 471 -27.06 0.92 -3.45
C PHE A 471 -25.80 1.29 -2.69
N TYR A 472 -24.65 1.30 -3.38
CA TYR A 472 -23.38 1.83 -2.94
C TYR A 472 -22.80 2.76 -3.99
N LEU A 473 -22.19 3.85 -3.56
CA LEU A 473 -21.44 4.76 -4.41
C LEU A 473 -20.36 5.45 -3.61
N LEU A 474 -19.21 5.64 -4.24
CA LEU A 474 -18.18 6.53 -3.74
C LEU A 474 -17.72 7.49 -4.84
N GLN A 475 -17.63 8.76 -4.50
CA GLN A 475 -17.02 9.80 -5.34
C GLN A 475 -15.54 9.89 -4.99
N ALA A 476 -14.68 9.89 -6.02
CA ALA A 476 -13.23 9.98 -5.86
C ALA A 476 -12.61 10.75 -7.04
N GLY A 477 -11.85 10.09 -7.91
CA GLY A 477 -11.33 10.69 -9.13
C GLY A 477 -9.83 11.00 -9.11
N PRO A 478 -9.32 11.48 -10.23
CA PRO A 478 -10.09 11.60 -11.47
C PRO A 478 -10.36 10.24 -12.13
N MET A 479 -11.32 10.22 -13.05
CA MET A 479 -11.46 9.10 -13.99
C MET A 479 -10.20 9.02 -14.84
N ILE A 480 -9.61 7.84 -14.95
CA ILE A 480 -8.37 7.60 -15.70
C ILE A 480 -8.58 6.80 -16.98
N LEU A 481 -9.62 5.95 -17.02
CA LEU A 481 -10.10 5.27 -18.22
C LEU A 481 -11.63 5.39 -18.31
N LYS A 482 -12.14 5.66 -19.51
CA LYS A 482 -13.55 5.59 -19.86
C LYS A 482 -13.70 4.92 -21.23
N ASP A 483 -14.49 3.86 -21.30
CA ASP A 483 -14.74 3.07 -22.52
C ASP A 483 -13.44 2.66 -23.25
N GLY A 484 -12.40 2.32 -22.50
CA GLY A 484 -11.08 1.92 -23.00
C GLY A 484 -10.18 3.09 -23.43
N ALA A 485 -10.66 4.31 -23.41
CA ALA A 485 -9.89 5.52 -23.71
C ALA A 485 -9.32 6.17 -22.45
N PHE A 486 -8.12 6.75 -22.57
CA PHE A 486 -7.51 7.51 -21.48
C PHE A 486 -8.23 8.84 -21.27
N CYS A 487 -8.54 9.14 -20.02
CA CYS A 487 -9.12 10.43 -19.63
C CYS A 487 -8.03 11.46 -19.35
N THR A 488 -8.30 12.73 -19.72
CA THR A 488 -7.38 13.86 -19.56
C THR A 488 -7.95 14.97 -18.66
N GLY A 489 -9.17 14.78 -18.12
CA GLY A 489 -9.81 15.75 -17.23
C GLY A 489 -9.12 15.83 -15.87
N ASN A 490 -8.98 17.06 -15.34
CA ASN A 490 -8.33 17.28 -14.04
C ASN A 490 -9.30 17.16 -12.83
N GLU A 491 -10.60 17.26 -13.05
CA GLU A 491 -11.66 17.16 -12.02
C GLU A 491 -11.40 17.99 -10.74
N GLY A 492 -10.68 19.12 -10.89
CA GLY A 492 -10.33 20.01 -9.78
C GLY A 492 -9.15 19.53 -8.91
N PHE A 493 -8.41 18.50 -9.35
CA PHE A 493 -7.21 18.06 -8.66
C PHE A 493 -6.00 18.94 -9.02
N ASN A 494 -5.10 19.12 -8.06
CA ASN A 494 -3.87 19.87 -8.26
C ASN A 494 -2.84 19.09 -9.10
N SER A 495 -1.86 19.81 -9.64
CA SER A 495 -0.80 19.26 -10.49
C SER A 495 0.01 18.14 -9.81
N GLY A 496 0.24 18.25 -8.49
CA GLY A 496 0.95 17.22 -7.73
C GLY A 496 0.23 15.87 -7.77
N ILE A 497 -1.10 15.86 -7.63
CA ILE A 497 -1.88 14.62 -7.73
C ILE A 497 -1.92 14.11 -9.18
N LEU A 498 -2.05 15.03 -10.16
CA LEU A 498 -2.24 14.65 -11.56
C LEU A 498 -0.96 14.09 -12.21
N PHE A 499 0.19 14.68 -11.95
CA PHE A 499 1.39 14.43 -12.73
C PHE A 499 2.51 13.74 -11.95
N ASN A 500 2.54 13.83 -10.62
CA ASN A 500 3.60 13.20 -9.84
C ASN A 500 3.32 11.71 -9.60
N ARG A 501 4.41 10.94 -9.42
CA ARG A 501 4.33 9.54 -9.02
C ARG A 501 3.99 9.43 -7.54
N HIS A 502 2.96 8.65 -7.24
CA HIS A 502 2.51 8.34 -5.89
C HIS A 502 2.12 6.87 -5.79
N PRO A 503 2.05 6.29 -4.57
CA PRO A 503 1.22 5.11 -4.35
C PRO A 503 -0.20 5.41 -4.81
N ARG A 504 -0.84 4.47 -5.53
CA ARG A 504 -2.17 4.65 -6.09
C ARG A 504 -3.10 3.52 -5.72
N THR A 505 -4.36 3.85 -5.57
CA THR A 505 -5.45 2.89 -5.46
C THR A 505 -6.43 3.15 -6.59
N ILE A 506 -6.77 2.09 -7.33
CA ILE A 506 -7.60 2.17 -8.52
C ILE A 506 -8.71 1.13 -8.40
N ILE A 507 -9.92 1.53 -8.78
CA ILE A 507 -11.01 0.61 -9.08
C ILE A 507 -11.24 0.59 -10.59
N GLY A 508 -11.08 -0.58 -11.21
CA GLY A 508 -11.29 -0.80 -12.63
C GLY A 508 -12.43 -1.77 -12.90
N TYR A 509 -12.99 -1.72 -14.11
CA TYR A 509 -14.03 -2.64 -14.58
C TYR A 509 -13.76 -3.02 -16.03
N ASP A 510 -13.72 -4.32 -16.32
CA ASP A 510 -13.44 -4.85 -17.66
C ASP A 510 -14.70 -5.08 -18.51
N GLY A 511 -15.88 -4.88 -17.94
CA GLY A 511 -17.21 -5.16 -18.51
C GLY A 511 -17.85 -6.42 -17.94
N SER A 512 -17.11 -7.22 -17.15
CA SER A 512 -17.58 -8.43 -16.48
C SER A 512 -17.11 -8.54 -15.03
N ALA A 513 -15.92 -8.03 -14.73
CA ALA A 513 -15.30 -8.13 -13.42
C ALA A 513 -14.73 -6.79 -12.96
N LEU A 514 -14.72 -6.59 -11.66
CA LEU A 514 -14.02 -5.52 -10.97
C LEU A 514 -12.55 -5.88 -10.76
N HIS A 515 -11.69 -4.88 -10.85
CA HIS A 515 -10.27 -4.95 -10.54
C HIS A 515 -9.96 -3.92 -9.46
N TRP A 516 -9.55 -4.37 -8.28
CA TRP A 516 -9.02 -3.52 -7.24
C TRP A 516 -7.51 -3.55 -7.30
N ILE A 517 -6.90 -2.41 -7.60
CA ILE A 517 -5.48 -2.30 -7.90
C ILE A 517 -4.83 -1.38 -6.89
N ALA A 518 -3.77 -1.86 -6.23
CA ALA A 518 -2.90 -1.06 -5.40
C ALA A 518 -1.50 -1.00 -6.05
N ILE A 519 -1.00 0.21 -6.26
CA ILE A 519 0.33 0.49 -6.80
C ILE A 519 1.16 1.06 -5.66
N ASP A 520 2.23 0.38 -5.30
CA ASP A 520 3.15 0.85 -4.26
C ASP A 520 3.98 2.02 -4.75
N GLY A 521 4.54 2.79 -3.83
CA GLY A 521 5.38 3.92 -4.20
C GLY A 521 6.08 4.57 -3.01
N ARG A 522 6.86 5.63 -3.29
CA ARG A 522 7.68 6.36 -2.32
C ARG A 522 8.81 5.50 -1.69
N ASP A 523 9.10 4.37 -2.28
CA ASP A 523 10.22 3.53 -1.93
C ASP A 523 11.01 3.20 -3.21
N PRO A 524 12.07 3.95 -3.52
CA PRO A 524 12.85 3.78 -4.76
C PRO A 524 13.46 2.39 -4.90
N TRP A 525 13.68 1.68 -3.80
CA TRP A 525 14.19 0.32 -3.85
C TRP A 525 13.11 -0.73 -4.17
N HIS A 526 11.87 -0.43 -3.80
CA HIS A 526 10.72 -1.32 -4.04
C HIS A 526 9.85 -0.83 -5.20
N SER A 527 9.32 0.38 -5.13
CA SER A 527 8.43 0.95 -6.13
C SER A 527 8.45 2.48 -6.11
N LYS A 528 8.65 3.08 -7.29
CA LYS A 528 8.61 4.54 -7.48
C LYS A 528 7.23 5.14 -7.31
N GLY A 529 6.18 4.34 -7.41
CA GLY A 529 4.81 4.78 -7.60
C GLY A 529 4.47 5.05 -9.06
N ALA A 530 3.24 5.49 -9.31
CA ALA A 530 2.73 5.75 -10.64
C ALA A 530 2.14 7.16 -10.76
N THR A 531 2.30 7.77 -11.94
CA THR A 531 1.45 8.86 -12.41
C THR A 531 0.05 8.32 -12.70
N LEU A 532 -0.93 9.19 -12.86
CA LEU A 532 -2.29 8.74 -13.25
C LEU A 532 -2.28 8.07 -14.64
N ARG A 533 -1.39 8.51 -15.53
CA ARG A 533 -1.24 7.90 -16.84
C ARG A 533 -0.70 6.48 -16.76
N GLU A 534 0.37 6.25 -16.01
CA GLU A 534 0.92 4.90 -15.76
C GLU A 534 -0.09 4.00 -15.06
N ALA A 535 -0.86 4.53 -14.08
CA ALA A 535 -1.92 3.79 -13.42
C ALA A 535 -3.05 3.38 -14.40
N ALA A 536 -3.40 4.25 -15.34
CA ALA A 536 -4.36 3.94 -16.38
C ALA A 536 -3.83 2.88 -17.37
N GLU A 537 -2.54 2.90 -17.69
CA GLU A 537 -1.88 1.89 -18.52
C GLU A 537 -1.90 0.52 -17.84
N ILE A 538 -1.64 0.46 -16.54
CA ILE A 538 -1.76 -0.77 -15.74
C ILE A 538 -3.21 -1.28 -15.77
N ALA A 539 -4.20 -0.44 -15.48
CA ALA A 539 -5.60 -0.84 -15.51
C ALA A 539 -6.01 -1.35 -16.91
N LYS A 540 -5.57 -0.67 -17.96
CA LYS A 540 -5.82 -1.07 -19.36
C LYS A 540 -5.16 -2.40 -19.71
N SER A 541 -3.95 -2.68 -19.24
CA SER A 541 -3.25 -3.96 -19.45
C SER A 541 -3.97 -5.13 -18.76
N LEU A 542 -4.73 -4.86 -17.70
CA LEU A 542 -5.60 -5.82 -17.04
C LEU A 542 -6.97 -5.99 -17.71
N GLY A 543 -7.21 -5.30 -18.84
CA GLY A 543 -8.46 -5.37 -19.61
C GLY A 543 -9.53 -4.38 -19.19
N CYS A 544 -9.27 -3.49 -18.23
CA CYS A 544 -10.26 -2.53 -17.78
C CYS A 544 -10.68 -1.57 -18.91
N LYS A 545 -11.99 -1.39 -19.07
CA LYS A 545 -12.61 -0.38 -19.93
C LYS A 545 -12.83 0.92 -19.20
N ASN A 546 -13.23 0.83 -17.93
CA ASN A 546 -13.41 1.99 -17.04
C ASN A 546 -12.50 1.85 -15.82
N ALA A 547 -11.89 2.95 -15.37
CA ALA A 547 -11.06 2.96 -14.18
C ALA A 547 -11.07 4.32 -13.50
N LEU A 548 -11.23 4.31 -12.18
CA LEU A 548 -11.30 5.48 -11.32
C LEU A 548 -10.14 5.43 -10.32
N ASN A 549 -9.41 6.54 -10.18
CA ASN A 549 -8.44 6.71 -9.11
C ASN A 549 -9.15 7.00 -7.79
N LEU A 550 -8.75 6.30 -6.74
CA LEU A 550 -9.21 6.50 -5.37
C LEU A 550 -8.17 7.30 -4.55
N ASP A 551 -8.34 7.36 -3.22
CA ASP A 551 -7.30 7.95 -2.38
C ASP A 551 -6.03 7.11 -2.43
N GLY A 552 -4.92 7.81 -2.61
CA GLY A 552 -3.61 7.24 -2.80
C GLY A 552 -2.63 7.53 -1.65
N GLY A 553 -1.35 7.51 -1.97
CA GLY A 553 -0.30 7.82 -1.01
C GLY A 553 -0.27 6.87 0.18
N GLY A 554 -0.30 7.41 1.40
CA GLY A 554 -0.29 6.60 2.62
C GLY A 554 -1.56 5.78 2.83
N SER A 555 -2.68 6.11 2.14
CA SER A 555 -3.94 5.38 2.26
C SER A 555 -3.99 4.12 1.42
N SER A 556 -3.11 3.98 0.41
CA SER A 556 -3.09 2.80 -0.48
C SER A 556 -2.78 1.53 0.30
N ALA A 557 -3.80 0.71 0.51
CA ALA A 557 -3.69 -0.58 1.19
C ALA A 557 -4.69 -1.57 0.58
N LEU A 558 -4.20 -2.77 0.27
CA LEU A 558 -4.99 -3.90 -0.22
C LEU A 558 -4.77 -5.11 0.66
N TRP A 559 -5.85 -5.58 1.26
CA TRP A 559 -5.89 -6.77 2.09
C TRP A 559 -6.57 -7.92 1.35
N TRP A 560 -6.00 -9.10 1.42
CA TRP A 560 -6.53 -10.28 0.77
C TRP A 560 -6.23 -11.53 1.60
N GLN A 561 -7.26 -12.30 1.92
CA GLN A 561 -7.19 -13.57 2.65
C GLN A 561 -6.27 -13.54 3.90
N GLY A 562 -6.49 -12.57 4.78
CA GLY A 562 -5.78 -12.48 6.06
C GLY A 562 -4.54 -11.58 6.05
N ASN A 563 -4.13 -11.03 4.91
CA ASN A 563 -2.86 -10.34 4.78
C ASN A 563 -2.95 -9.04 3.99
N ILE A 564 -2.17 -8.03 4.39
CA ILE A 564 -1.87 -6.86 3.54
C ILE A 564 -0.88 -7.31 2.46
N ILE A 565 -1.28 -7.15 1.20
CA ILE A 565 -0.55 -7.69 0.05
C ILE A 565 0.39 -6.67 -0.57
N ASN A 566 -0.02 -5.41 -0.63
CA ASN A 566 0.85 -4.33 -1.06
C ASN A 566 1.76 -3.85 0.09
N LYS A 567 2.72 -3.00 -0.21
CA LYS A 567 3.56 -2.34 0.81
C LYS A 567 3.03 -0.93 1.07
N PRO A 568 2.28 -0.70 2.16
CA PRO A 568 1.83 0.65 2.51
C PRO A 568 3.01 1.61 2.64
N SER A 569 2.81 2.86 2.22
CA SER A 569 3.86 3.88 2.30
C SER A 569 4.25 4.15 3.76
N GLY A 570 5.54 4.00 4.07
CA GLY A 570 6.05 4.09 5.45
C GLY A 570 5.89 2.81 6.26
N ASP A 571 5.62 1.66 5.61
CA ASP A 571 5.44 0.32 6.22
C ASP A 571 4.30 0.22 7.25
N ILE A 572 3.41 1.20 7.31
CA ILE A 572 2.29 1.27 8.25
C ILE A 572 1.00 1.54 7.47
N GLU A 573 -0.07 0.80 7.80
CA GLU A 573 -1.40 1.09 7.29
C GLU A 573 -1.92 2.40 7.88
N ARG A 574 -2.29 3.35 7.03
CA ARG A 574 -3.00 4.56 7.47
C ARG A 574 -4.44 4.20 7.82
N PRO A 575 -4.92 4.56 9.03
CA PRO A 575 -6.33 4.44 9.35
C PRO A 575 -7.21 5.30 8.41
N VAL A 576 -8.24 4.68 7.82
CA VAL A 576 -9.17 5.30 6.86
C VAL A 576 -10.59 5.33 7.41
N PRO A 577 -11.46 6.28 6.96
CA PRO A 577 -12.84 6.37 7.44
C PRO A 577 -13.74 5.25 6.90
N TYR A 578 -13.41 4.65 5.77
CA TYR A 578 -14.15 3.54 5.18
C TYR A 578 -13.30 2.73 4.20
N ALA A 579 -13.71 1.52 3.95
CA ALA A 579 -13.13 0.59 2.99
C ALA A 579 -14.20 -0.01 2.08
N LEU A 580 -13.75 -0.49 0.92
CA LEU A 580 -14.51 -1.41 0.09
C LEU A 580 -14.10 -2.82 0.48
N ILE A 581 -15.10 -3.71 0.61
CA ILE A 581 -14.88 -5.12 0.98
C ILE A 581 -15.74 -6.06 0.11
N PHE A 582 -15.39 -7.31 0.04
CA PHE A 582 -16.29 -8.40 -0.37
C PHE A 582 -15.93 -9.71 0.31
#